data_6b61a395d4622ec3146dadf62d358128
#
_entry.id   6b61a395d4622ec3146dadf62d358128
#
_cell.length_a   1.000
_cell.length_b   1.000
_cell.length_c   1.000
_cell.angle_alpha   90.00
_cell.angle_beta   90.00
_cell.angle_gamma   90.00
#
_symmetry.space_group_name_H-M   'P 1'
#
loop_
_entity.id
_entity.type
_entity.pdbx_description
1 polymer ?
#
loop_
_entity_poly.entity_id
_entity_poly.type
_entity_poly.pdbx_seq_one_letter_code
_entity_poly.pdbx_strand_id
1 'polypeptide(L)'
;MEMELGGDMKVSPMTREQIFQKVCDIMRNESLVQQDVEIVTTSLMTDSLGMDSLDLIDLTMEVEREFRVKIPDDDFYKMKTYSVGEFCDVIESVLRK
;
A
#
# COMPACT_ATOMS: atom_id res chain seq x y z
N MET A 1 -0.31 26.33 13.42
CA MET A 1 -0.35 25.77 13.31
C MET A 1 -0.72 24.96 13.62
N GLU A 2 -0.53 25.17 13.51
CA GLU A 2 -0.66 24.47 13.54
C GLU A 2 -0.92 23.52 13.82
N MET A 3 -0.98 23.91 13.87
CA MET A 3 -1.08 23.07 13.94
C MET A 3 -1.38 22.13 14.19
N GLU A 4 -1.39 22.42 14.27
CA GLU A 4 -1.52 21.63 14.27
C GLU A 4 -1.64 20.75 14.48
N LEU A 5 -1.50 20.91 14.52
CA LEU A 5 -1.51 20.08 14.52
C LEU A 5 -1.42 19.19 15.07
N GLY A 6 -1.22 19.72 14.85
CA GLY A 6 -0.42 18.75 15.48
C GLY A 6 -1.07 17.57 16.11
N GLY A 7 -1.62 17.77 17.12
CA GLY A 7 -2.14 16.69 17.92
C GLY A 7 -3.11 15.79 17.21
N ASP A 8 -3.72 16.27 16.20
CA ASP A 8 -4.77 15.56 15.52
C ASP A 8 -4.32 14.24 14.99
N MET A 9 -3.11 14.19 14.52
CA MET A 9 -2.67 13.03 13.79
C MET A 9 -2.50 11.81 14.64
N LYS A 10 -2.21 12.00 15.87
CA LYS A 10 -1.88 10.87 16.70
C LYS A 10 -3.08 10.03 17.08
N VAL A 11 -4.27 10.58 16.95
CA VAL A 11 -5.46 9.84 17.35
C VAL A 11 -6.25 9.33 16.15
N SER A 12 -5.91 9.78 14.97
CA SER A 12 -6.66 9.39 13.79
C SER A 12 -5.85 8.43 12.95
N PRO A 13 -6.39 7.26 12.64
CA PRO A 13 -5.72 6.39 11.69
C PRO A 13 -5.70 7.05 10.33
N MET A 14 -4.82 6.59 9.47
CA MET A 14 -4.76 7.09 8.11
C MET A 14 -6.06 6.78 7.38
N THR A 15 -6.49 7.73 6.56
CA THR A 15 -7.67 7.49 5.74
C THR A 15 -7.32 6.51 4.65
N ARG A 16 -8.34 5.90 4.06
CA ARG A 16 -8.16 4.97 2.96
C ARG A 16 -7.44 5.65 1.80
N GLU A 17 -7.78 6.90 1.54
CA GLU A 17 -7.14 7.65 0.47
C GLU A 17 -5.66 7.88 0.73
N GLN A 18 -5.31 8.15 1.97
CA GLN A 18 -3.90 8.32 2.33
C GLN A 18 -3.13 7.02 2.18
N ILE A 19 -3.75 5.90 2.55
CA ILE A 19 -3.13 4.60 2.38
C ILE A 19 -2.89 4.33 0.89
N PHE A 20 -3.90 4.55 0.07
CA PHE A 20 -3.78 4.34 -1.37
C PHE A 20 -2.68 5.22 -1.96
N GLN A 21 -2.64 6.49 -1.57
CA GLN A 21 -1.65 7.41 -2.09
C GLN A 21 -0.24 6.96 -1.72
N LYS A 22 -0.04 6.54 -0.49
CA LYS A 22 1.27 6.07 -0.06
C LYS A 22 1.69 4.80 -0.81
N VAL A 23 0.75 3.89 -1.03
CA VAL A 23 1.04 2.68 -1.78
C VAL A 23 1.46 3.04 -3.20
N CYS A 24 0.74 3.96 -3.84
CA CYS A 24 1.11 4.41 -5.18
C CYS A 24 2.50 5.05 -5.20
N ASP A 25 2.79 5.88 -4.20
CA ASP A 25 4.09 6.53 -4.12
C ASP A 25 5.21 5.50 -3.99
N ILE A 26 5.00 4.48 -3.18
CA ILE A 26 6.00 3.42 -3.02
C ILE A 26 6.21 2.71 -4.35
N MET A 27 5.12 2.35 -5.03
CA MET A 27 5.23 1.67 -6.32
C MET A 27 6.02 2.50 -7.33
N ARG A 28 5.79 3.79 -7.36
CA ARG A 28 6.49 4.67 -8.28
C ARG A 28 7.95 4.88 -7.87
N ASN A 29 8.17 5.15 -6.59
CA ASN A 29 9.51 5.45 -6.10
C ASN A 29 10.45 4.25 -6.23
N GLU A 30 9.92 3.05 -6.03
CA GLU A 30 10.71 1.83 -6.14
C GLU A 30 10.74 1.27 -7.55
N SER A 31 10.13 1.97 -8.49
CA SER A 31 10.08 1.57 -9.90
C SER A 31 9.44 0.20 -10.09
N LEU A 32 8.45 -0.11 -9.27
CA LEU A 32 7.74 -1.38 -9.37
C LEU A 32 6.69 -1.36 -10.46
N VAL A 33 6.25 -0.18 -10.86
CA VAL A 33 5.24 0.00 -11.89
C VAL A 33 5.77 1.05 -12.86
N GLN A 34 5.52 0.83 -14.16
CA GLN A 34 5.99 1.77 -15.15
C GLN A 34 5.31 3.13 -15.00
N GLN A 35 6.03 4.18 -15.35
CA GLN A 35 5.58 5.55 -15.09
C GLN A 35 4.32 5.92 -15.86
N ASP A 36 4.11 5.31 -17.00
CA ASP A 36 2.95 5.63 -17.84
C ASP A 36 1.72 4.81 -17.51
N VAL A 37 1.82 3.89 -16.57
CA VAL A 37 0.68 3.07 -16.16
C VAL A 37 -0.10 3.76 -15.07
N GLU A 38 -1.40 3.90 -15.28
CA GLU A 38 -2.26 4.50 -14.27
C GLU A 38 -2.58 3.46 -13.19
N ILE A 39 -2.54 3.88 -11.93
CA ILE A 39 -2.85 3.02 -10.81
C ILE A 39 -4.18 3.45 -10.22
N VAL A 40 -5.16 2.57 -10.25
CA VAL A 40 -6.46 2.82 -9.63
C VAL A 40 -6.77 1.66 -8.68
N THR A 41 -7.81 1.82 -7.87
CA THR A 41 -8.10 0.83 -6.84
C THR A 41 -8.48 -0.53 -7.42
N THR A 42 -9.01 -0.56 -8.63
CA THR A 42 -9.37 -1.82 -9.28
C THR A 42 -8.23 -2.42 -10.08
N SER A 43 -7.08 -1.75 -10.18
CA SER A 43 -5.94 -2.30 -10.89
C SER A 43 -5.48 -3.59 -10.21
N LEU A 44 -5.30 -4.65 -11.00
CA LEU A 44 -4.76 -5.90 -10.48
C LEU A 44 -3.25 -5.82 -10.40
N MET A 45 -2.69 -6.23 -9.27
CA MET A 45 -1.27 -5.99 -9.01
C MET A 45 -0.38 -6.70 -10.02
N THR A 46 -0.74 -7.92 -10.40
CA THR A 46 0.07 -8.64 -11.38
C THR A 46 -0.41 -8.42 -12.81
N ASP A 47 -1.71 -8.58 -13.05
CA ASP A 47 -2.21 -8.53 -14.42
C ASP A 47 -2.25 -7.12 -14.99
N SER A 48 -2.70 -6.16 -14.19
CA SER A 48 -2.83 -4.79 -14.69
C SER A 48 -1.55 -4.00 -14.56
N LEU A 49 -0.84 -4.16 -13.44
CA LEU A 49 0.34 -3.35 -13.15
C LEU A 49 1.64 -4.05 -13.52
N GLY A 50 1.57 -5.35 -13.83
CA GLY A 50 2.73 -6.06 -14.31
C GLY A 50 3.76 -6.42 -13.25
N MET A 51 3.38 -6.42 -11.99
CA MET A 51 4.32 -6.78 -10.93
C MET A 51 4.47 -8.29 -10.84
N ASP A 52 5.70 -8.75 -10.68
CA ASP A 52 5.95 -10.17 -10.48
C ASP A 52 6.17 -10.44 -8.98
N SER A 53 6.53 -11.69 -8.66
CA SER A 53 6.69 -12.08 -7.25
C SER A 53 7.75 -11.26 -6.53
N LEU A 54 8.85 -10.94 -7.21
CA LEU A 54 9.90 -10.14 -6.59
C LEU A 54 9.42 -8.72 -6.33
N ASP A 55 8.65 -8.16 -7.25
CA ASP A 55 8.08 -6.83 -7.06
C ASP A 55 7.13 -6.82 -5.87
N LEU A 56 6.35 -7.87 -5.71
CA LEU A 56 5.41 -7.96 -4.59
C LEU A 56 6.15 -8.08 -3.27
N ILE A 57 7.27 -8.79 -3.24
CA ILE A 57 8.10 -8.87 -2.05
C ILE A 57 8.64 -7.48 -1.70
N ASP A 58 9.18 -6.79 -2.69
CA ASP A 58 9.72 -5.46 -2.47
C ASP A 58 8.64 -4.50 -1.97
N LEU A 59 7.47 -4.56 -2.59
CA LEU A 59 6.35 -3.70 -2.17
C LEU A 59 5.97 -3.99 -0.72
N THR A 60 5.86 -5.26 -0.37
CA THR A 60 5.49 -5.64 0.98
C THR A 60 6.49 -5.11 2.00
N MET A 61 7.78 -5.26 1.71
CA MET A 61 8.82 -4.79 2.62
C MET A 61 8.77 -3.28 2.79
N GLU A 62 8.57 -2.55 1.70
CA GLU A 62 8.50 -1.10 1.80
C GLU A 62 7.26 -0.63 2.54
N VAL A 63 6.14 -1.32 2.31
CA VAL A 63 4.91 -0.99 3.03
C VAL A 63 5.09 -1.25 4.52
N GLU A 64 5.68 -2.36 4.88
CA GLU A 64 5.91 -2.66 6.29
C GLU A 64 6.78 -1.61 6.95
N ARG A 65 7.77 -1.12 6.22
CA ARG A 65 8.65 -0.08 6.76
C ARG A 65 7.93 1.26 6.87
N GLU A 66 7.22 1.65 5.82
CA GLU A 66 6.58 2.97 5.78
C GLU A 66 5.43 3.09 6.77
N PHE A 67 4.64 2.04 6.87
CA PHE A 67 3.47 2.07 7.76
C PHE A 67 3.78 1.50 9.13
N ARG A 68 4.96 0.91 9.31
CA ARG A 68 5.38 0.29 10.57
C ARG A 68 4.40 -0.80 11.00
N VAL A 69 4.07 -1.67 10.05
CA VAL A 69 3.15 -2.77 10.28
C VAL A 69 3.78 -4.05 9.75
N LYS A 70 3.15 -5.15 10.07
CA LYS A 70 3.55 -6.46 9.56
C LYS A 70 2.40 -7.04 8.74
N ILE A 71 2.68 -7.39 7.50
CA ILE A 71 1.67 -8.01 6.63
C ILE A 71 1.66 -9.49 6.90
N PRO A 72 0.49 -10.08 7.22
CA PRO A 72 0.43 -11.52 7.48
C PRO A 72 0.86 -12.34 6.26
N ASP A 73 1.52 -13.46 6.51
CA ASP A 73 2.01 -14.31 5.43
C ASP A 73 0.88 -14.82 4.54
N ASP A 74 -0.28 -15.10 5.13
CA ASP A 74 -1.41 -15.57 4.34
C ASP A 74 -1.82 -14.53 3.30
N ASP A 75 -1.83 -13.26 3.69
CA ASP A 75 -2.16 -12.20 2.76
C ASP A 75 -1.11 -12.07 1.68
N PHE A 76 0.14 -12.27 2.04
CA PHE A 76 1.21 -12.20 1.05
C PHE A 76 0.99 -13.22 -0.07
N TYR A 77 0.63 -14.45 0.28
CA TYR A 77 0.40 -15.46 -0.73
C TYR A 77 -0.77 -15.14 -1.64
N LYS A 78 -1.73 -14.37 -1.15
CA LYS A 78 -2.91 -14.02 -1.94
C LYS A 78 -2.70 -12.77 -2.80
N MET A 79 -1.62 -12.03 -2.57
CA MET A 79 -1.42 -10.74 -3.21
C MET A 79 -1.38 -10.83 -4.73
N LYS A 80 -1.01 -11.97 -5.27
CA LYS A 80 -0.98 -12.12 -6.73
C LYS A 80 -2.33 -11.91 -7.36
N THR A 81 -3.40 -12.14 -6.62
CA THR A 81 -4.75 -12.00 -7.12
C THR A 81 -5.42 -10.73 -6.63
N TYR A 82 -4.74 -9.95 -5.82
CA TYR A 82 -5.33 -8.75 -5.24
C TYR A 82 -5.34 -7.59 -6.22
N SER A 83 -6.37 -6.78 -6.11
CA SER A 83 -6.33 -5.44 -6.67
C SER A 83 -5.60 -4.53 -5.67
N VAL A 84 -5.24 -3.35 -6.14
CA VAL A 84 -4.62 -2.36 -5.25
C VAL A 84 -5.54 -2.05 -4.08
N GLY A 85 -6.85 -1.95 -4.36
CA GLY A 85 -7.81 -1.69 -3.30
C GLY A 85 -7.83 -2.79 -2.25
N GLU A 86 -7.76 -4.05 -2.68
CA GLU A 86 -7.71 -5.17 -1.74
C GLU A 86 -6.43 -5.14 -0.92
N PHE A 87 -5.33 -4.77 -1.53
CA PHE A 87 -4.09 -4.62 -0.79
C PHE A 87 -4.20 -3.50 0.25
N CYS A 88 -4.86 -2.40 -0.12
CA CYS A 88 -5.11 -1.33 0.84
C CYS A 88 -6.00 -1.79 1.99
N ASP A 89 -6.95 -2.69 1.71
CA ASP A 89 -7.77 -3.27 2.77
C ASP A 89 -6.92 -4.01 3.80
N VAL A 90 -5.93 -4.75 3.31
CA VAL A 90 -5.03 -5.47 4.21
C VAL A 90 -4.26 -4.48 5.09
N ILE A 91 -3.72 -3.44 4.47
CA ILE A 91 -2.96 -2.45 5.23
C ILE A 91 -3.85 -1.78 6.27
N GLU A 92 -5.04 -1.39 5.88
CA GLU A 92 -5.96 -0.76 6.81
C GLU A 92 -6.28 -1.68 7.98
N SER A 93 -6.47 -2.95 7.69
CA SER A 93 -6.76 -3.94 8.72
C SER A 93 -5.63 -4.05 9.74
N VAL A 94 -4.37 -4.12 9.27
CA VAL A 94 -3.25 -4.27 10.19
C VAL A 94 -2.98 -2.96 10.94
N LEU A 95 -3.30 -1.82 10.36
CA LEU A 95 -3.13 -0.55 11.05
C LEU A 95 -4.08 -0.40 12.23
N ARG A 96 -5.21 -1.08 12.19
CA ARG A 96 -6.20 -0.99 13.25
C ARG A 96 -5.96 -1.94 14.42
N LYS A 97 -5.01 -2.82 14.30
CA LYS A 97 -4.74 -3.79 15.37
C LYS A 97 -3.90 -3.23 16.52
#